data_e4f4393495e4d032f13067fe8cd4bad2
#
_entry.id   e4f4393495e4d032f13067fe8cd4bad2
#
_cell.length_a   1.000
_cell.length_b   1.000
_cell.length_c   1.000
_cell.angle_alpha   90.00
_cell.angle_beta   90.00
_cell.angle_gamma   90.00
#
_symmetry.space_group_name_H-M   'P 1'
#
loop_
_entity.id
_entity.type
_entity.pdbx_description
1 polymer ?
#
loop_
_entity_poly.entity_id
_entity_poly.type
_entity_poly.pdbx_seq_one_letter_code
_entity_poly.pdbx_strand_id
1 'polypeptide(L)'
;RRQRQMCIRDRGKRTNTVLQTCFFAISGILPKDEAIQKIKDAIVKSYSHKGEKVVQMNFNAVDKSLENLVKVEYPSEVTSSKQFVSAMTNAPDGFVTEVLQTILAGRGDELPVSAFPVDGTFPTGTTQYEKSGIAHFIPIWDDEGICTQCNKCVAICPHAAIRAKVVAKEELFDAPLTLKHVPAKGRPFTKEDSYVLQVSPEDCTGCDLCVEVCPAESKEIPGFKSINMRKKLEHDAVENLNWDFFIDLPDYARTELSTSNVKGAQFLQPLFEFSGACSGCGETPYIKLITQLYGDSIMIANATGCSSIYGGNLPTTPYRTNEFGRGPAWANSLFEDNAE
;
A
#
# COMPACT_ATOMS: atom_id res chain seq x y z
N ARG A 1 11.39 16.25 -15.23
CA ARG A 1 12.17 15.05 -15.64
C ARG A 1 13.66 15.35 -15.83
N ARG A 2 14.06 16.43 -16.53
CA ARG A 2 15.49 16.78 -16.75
C ARG A 2 16.23 17.09 -15.44
N GLN A 3 15.65 17.86 -14.53
CA GLN A 3 16.25 18.13 -13.20
C GLN A 3 16.43 16.84 -12.38
N ARG A 4 15.47 15.93 -12.44
CA ARG A 4 15.56 14.64 -11.76
C ARG A 4 16.69 13.77 -12.31
N GLN A 5 16.91 13.76 -13.62
CA GLN A 5 18.01 13.02 -14.26
C GLN A 5 19.38 13.61 -13.89
N MET A 6 19.49 14.93 -13.81
CA MET A 6 20.74 15.60 -13.41
C MET A 6 21.09 15.33 -11.96
N CYS A 7 20.09 15.40 -11.05
CA CYS A 7 20.29 15.08 -9.64
C CYS A 7 20.65 13.60 -9.40
N ILE A 8 20.06 12.68 -10.15
CA ILE A 8 20.35 11.24 -10.06
C ILE A 8 21.79 10.96 -10.54
N ARG A 9 22.25 11.64 -11.57
CA ARG A 9 23.57 11.42 -12.17
C ARG A 9 24.72 11.90 -11.28
N ASP A 10 24.56 13.08 -10.66
CA ASP A 10 25.64 13.74 -9.93
C ASP A 10 25.54 13.54 -8.40
N ARG A 11 24.35 13.30 -7.85
CA ARG A 11 24.10 13.26 -6.40
C ARG A 11 23.19 12.11 -5.95
N GLY A 12 22.83 11.20 -6.85
CA GLY A 12 21.84 10.17 -6.59
C GLY A 12 20.45 10.75 -6.34
N LYS A 13 19.73 10.26 -5.34
CA LYS A 13 18.35 10.68 -5.03
C LYS A 13 18.25 11.97 -4.19
N ARG A 14 19.34 12.65 -3.91
CA ARG A 14 19.37 13.84 -3.04
C ARG A 14 19.01 15.10 -3.83
N THR A 15 17.79 15.58 -3.66
CA THR A 15 17.22 16.72 -4.42
C THR A 15 17.01 18.00 -3.62
N ASN A 16 17.14 17.94 -2.27
CA ASN A 16 16.81 19.06 -1.39
C ASN A 16 17.55 20.37 -1.71
N THR A 17 18.86 20.34 -1.97
CA THR A 17 19.60 21.57 -2.32
C THR A 17 19.08 22.18 -3.63
N VAL A 18 18.74 21.33 -4.62
CA VAL A 18 18.20 21.79 -5.89
C VAL A 18 16.83 22.45 -5.72
N LEU A 19 15.93 21.77 -4.98
CA LEU A 19 14.58 22.29 -4.73
C LEU A 19 14.61 23.58 -3.90
N GLN A 20 15.45 23.65 -2.86
CA GLN A 20 15.64 24.86 -2.07
C GLN A 20 16.14 26.02 -2.91
N THR A 21 17.11 25.80 -3.77
CA THR A 21 17.65 26.82 -4.68
C THR A 21 16.57 27.33 -5.63
N CYS A 22 15.82 26.43 -6.26
CA CYS A 22 14.72 26.79 -7.15
C CYS A 22 13.63 27.56 -6.42
N PHE A 23 13.25 27.13 -5.21
CA PHE A 23 12.26 27.82 -4.41
C PHE A 23 12.63 29.27 -4.14
N PHE A 24 13.82 29.54 -3.62
CA PHE A 24 14.26 30.90 -3.34
C PHE A 24 14.50 31.73 -4.58
N ALA A 25 14.87 31.09 -5.69
CA ALA A 25 15.01 31.81 -6.96
C ALA A 25 13.69 32.30 -7.56
N ILE A 26 12.56 31.65 -7.22
CA ILE A 26 11.24 31.92 -7.79
C ILE A 26 10.36 32.70 -6.83
N SER A 27 10.42 32.41 -5.52
CA SER A 27 9.45 32.90 -4.53
C SER A 27 9.49 34.39 -4.24
N GLY A 28 10.66 35.04 -4.47
CA GLY A 28 10.86 36.46 -4.15
C GLY A 28 10.79 36.83 -2.65
N ILE A 29 10.77 35.84 -1.75
CA ILE A 29 10.77 36.06 -0.28
C ILE A 29 12.01 36.80 0.18
N LEU A 30 13.16 36.53 -0.47
CA LEU A 30 14.42 37.25 -0.32
C LEU A 30 14.93 37.68 -1.69
N PRO A 31 15.76 38.73 -1.77
CA PRO A 31 16.50 39.02 -2.99
C PRO A 31 17.28 37.77 -3.42
N LYS A 32 17.18 37.43 -4.72
CA LYS A 32 17.72 36.17 -5.26
C LYS A 32 19.17 35.94 -4.88
N ASP A 33 20.02 36.95 -5.08
CA ASP A 33 21.45 36.83 -4.86
C ASP A 33 21.78 36.64 -3.37
N GLU A 34 21.07 37.33 -2.47
CA GLU A 34 21.19 37.16 -1.03
C GLU A 34 20.77 35.74 -0.61
N ALA A 35 19.67 35.23 -1.12
CA ALA A 35 19.20 33.90 -0.82
C ALA A 35 20.19 32.81 -1.25
N ILE A 36 20.74 32.94 -2.46
CA ILE A 36 21.74 32.02 -2.99
C ILE A 36 23.03 32.07 -2.16
N GLN A 37 23.49 33.25 -1.74
CA GLN A 37 24.66 33.39 -0.89
C GLN A 37 24.43 32.68 0.46
N LYS A 38 23.29 32.92 1.10
CA LYS A 38 22.93 32.25 2.36
C LYS A 38 22.87 30.72 2.23
N ILE A 39 22.37 30.20 1.09
CA ILE A 39 22.39 28.76 0.81
C ILE A 39 23.82 28.26 0.73
N LYS A 40 24.72 28.97 0.03
CA LYS A 40 26.13 28.59 -0.09
C LYS A 40 26.85 28.65 1.29
N ASP A 41 26.57 29.66 2.08
CA ASP A 41 27.13 29.79 3.44
C ASP A 41 26.65 28.63 4.36
N ALA A 42 25.40 28.26 4.28
CA ALA A 42 24.83 27.10 5.00
C ALA A 42 25.44 25.77 4.53
N ILE A 43 25.75 25.64 3.25
CA ILE A 43 26.47 24.47 2.71
C ILE A 43 27.85 24.38 3.30
N VAL A 44 28.62 25.49 3.37
CA VAL A 44 29.92 25.50 3.99
C VAL A 44 29.86 25.10 5.46
N LYS A 45 28.93 25.72 6.21
CA LYS A 45 28.72 25.39 7.63
C LYS A 45 28.41 23.92 7.87
N SER A 46 27.57 23.33 6.99
CA SER A 46 27.11 21.96 7.19
C SER A 46 28.02 20.88 6.66
N TYR A 47 28.85 21.20 5.65
CA TYR A 47 29.63 20.19 4.94
C TYR A 47 31.13 20.39 4.90
N SER A 48 31.67 21.48 5.46
CA SER A 48 33.12 21.72 5.49
C SER A 48 33.91 20.58 6.16
N HIS A 49 33.34 19.98 7.22
CA HIS A 49 33.94 18.84 7.91
C HIS A 49 34.03 17.56 7.05
N LYS A 50 33.31 17.50 5.93
CA LYS A 50 33.33 16.37 4.97
C LYS A 50 34.31 16.60 3.81
N GLY A 51 35.02 17.69 3.83
CA GLY A 51 36.01 18.05 2.84
C GLY A 51 35.52 18.96 1.73
N GLU A 52 36.44 19.68 1.11
CA GLU A 52 36.14 20.70 0.10
C GLU A 52 35.40 20.14 -1.16
N LYS A 53 35.72 18.91 -1.55
CA LYS A 53 35.06 18.24 -2.67
C LYS A 53 33.53 18.13 -2.48
N VAL A 54 33.10 17.89 -1.24
CA VAL A 54 31.65 17.80 -0.93
C VAL A 54 30.99 19.18 -0.97
N VAL A 55 31.68 20.22 -0.46
CA VAL A 55 31.21 21.61 -0.53
C VAL A 55 31.08 22.04 -1.99
N GLN A 56 32.11 21.83 -2.79
CA GLN A 56 32.09 22.20 -4.22
C GLN A 56 31.01 21.46 -5.03
N MET A 57 30.79 20.17 -4.73
CA MET A 57 29.70 19.41 -5.37
C MET A 57 28.32 20.00 -5.04
N ASN A 58 28.11 20.53 -3.83
CA ASN A 58 26.87 21.21 -3.46
C ASN A 58 26.76 22.59 -4.14
N PHE A 59 27.85 23.35 -4.22
CA PHE A 59 27.86 24.62 -4.97
C PHE A 59 27.51 24.42 -6.43
N ASN A 60 28.11 23.44 -7.09
CA ASN A 60 27.80 23.08 -8.47
C ASN A 60 26.32 22.72 -8.64
N ALA A 61 25.70 22.07 -7.64
CA ALA A 61 24.28 21.77 -7.70
C ALA A 61 23.40 23.02 -7.61
N VAL A 62 23.79 24.02 -6.80
CA VAL A 62 23.11 25.33 -6.73
C VAL A 62 23.20 26.04 -8.06
N ASP A 63 24.41 26.19 -8.61
CA ASP A 63 24.68 26.96 -9.82
C ASP A 63 23.98 26.29 -11.05
N LYS A 64 24.11 24.97 -11.20
CA LYS A 64 23.42 24.23 -12.25
C LYS A 64 21.88 24.26 -12.13
N SER A 65 21.36 24.37 -10.92
CA SER A 65 19.91 24.53 -10.74
C SER A 65 19.42 25.85 -11.29
N LEU A 66 20.16 26.93 -11.08
CA LEU A 66 19.83 28.25 -11.61
C LEU A 66 19.97 28.31 -13.12
N GLU A 67 21.04 27.72 -13.68
CA GLU A 67 21.28 27.66 -15.12
C GLU A 67 20.18 26.88 -15.89
N ASN A 68 19.62 25.85 -15.25
CA ASN A 68 18.62 24.98 -15.85
C ASN A 68 17.18 25.28 -15.40
N LEU A 69 16.95 26.34 -14.65
CA LEU A 69 15.63 26.79 -14.26
C LEU A 69 14.96 27.47 -15.47
N VAL A 70 13.92 26.83 -15.99
CA VAL A 70 13.19 27.33 -17.16
C VAL A 70 11.73 27.53 -16.82
N LYS A 71 11.15 28.61 -17.33
CA LYS A 71 9.71 28.82 -17.27
C LYS A 71 9.02 27.89 -18.27
N VAL A 72 8.02 27.19 -17.80
CA VAL A 72 7.16 26.36 -18.66
C VAL A 72 5.95 27.19 -19.06
N GLU A 73 5.75 27.39 -20.35
CA GLU A 73 4.54 28.03 -20.86
C GLU A 73 3.40 27.00 -20.82
N TYR A 74 2.26 27.43 -20.29
CA TYR A 74 1.05 26.63 -20.19
C TYR A 74 -0.18 27.48 -20.55
N PRO A 75 -1.28 26.88 -21.05
CA PRO A 75 -2.50 27.61 -21.33
C PRO A 75 -3.05 28.29 -20.08
N SER A 76 -3.60 29.50 -20.24
CA SER A 76 -4.27 30.24 -19.15
C SER A 76 -5.64 29.66 -18.78
N GLU A 77 -6.20 28.82 -19.66
CA GLU A 77 -7.49 28.19 -19.48
C GLU A 77 -7.31 26.66 -19.42
N VAL A 78 -8.23 26.00 -18.73
CA VAL A 78 -8.27 24.53 -18.68
C VAL A 78 -8.71 23.99 -20.04
N THR A 79 -7.78 23.35 -20.74
CA THR A 79 -8.03 22.76 -22.08
C THR A 79 -8.24 21.25 -22.03
N SER A 80 -8.04 20.61 -20.87
CA SER A 80 -8.17 19.17 -20.70
C SER A 80 -9.61 18.79 -20.35
N SER A 81 -10.14 17.75 -21.00
CA SER A 81 -11.39 17.10 -20.64
C SER A 81 -11.24 16.04 -19.52
N LYS A 82 -10.01 15.83 -19.05
CA LYS A 82 -9.75 14.85 -17.98
C LYS A 82 -10.37 15.31 -16.67
N GLN A 83 -11.21 14.45 -16.10
CA GLN A 83 -11.78 14.63 -14.78
C GLN A 83 -10.89 13.97 -13.73
N PHE A 84 -10.97 14.47 -12.49
CA PHE A 84 -10.38 13.78 -11.35
C PHE A 84 -11.14 12.47 -11.12
N VAL A 85 -10.42 11.36 -11.14
CA VAL A 85 -10.99 10.04 -10.82
C VAL A 85 -10.90 9.84 -9.32
N SER A 86 -12.02 9.50 -8.69
CA SER A 86 -12.01 9.17 -7.26
C SER A 86 -11.10 7.98 -6.98
N ALA A 87 -10.35 8.06 -5.89
CA ALA A 87 -9.56 6.94 -5.39
C ALA A 87 -10.42 5.86 -4.74
N MET A 88 -11.68 6.15 -4.45
CA MET A 88 -12.62 5.21 -3.87
C MET A 88 -13.48 4.54 -4.95
N THR A 89 -13.54 3.22 -4.91
CA THR A 89 -14.34 2.40 -5.84
C THR A 89 -15.24 1.45 -5.06
N ASN A 90 -16.42 1.15 -5.61
CA ASN A 90 -17.39 0.23 -5.01
C ASN A 90 -17.72 0.59 -3.54
N ALA A 91 -17.64 1.87 -3.18
CA ALA A 91 -17.92 2.34 -1.85
C ALA A 91 -19.42 2.37 -1.57
N PRO A 92 -19.87 1.96 -0.38
CA PRO A 92 -21.27 2.07 0.00
C PRO A 92 -21.69 3.53 0.13
N ASP A 93 -22.96 3.82 -0.10
CA ASP A 93 -23.54 5.13 0.14
C ASP A 93 -23.41 5.56 1.60
N GLY A 94 -23.48 6.86 1.83
CA GLY A 94 -23.40 7.47 3.17
C GLY A 94 -22.00 7.94 3.53
N PHE A 95 -21.53 7.67 4.76
CA PHE A 95 -20.30 8.24 5.29
C PHE A 95 -19.07 8.04 4.38
N VAL A 96 -18.95 6.90 3.74
CA VAL A 96 -17.79 6.59 2.88
C VAL A 96 -17.78 7.47 1.63
N THR A 97 -18.91 7.60 0.94
CA THR A 97 -19.00 8.42 -0.28
C THR A 97 -19.13 9.92 0.03
N GLU A 98 -19.84 10.28 1.07
CA GLU A 98 -20.11 11.68 1.38
C GLU A 98 -18.95 12.35 2.14
N VAL A 99 -18.35 11.66 3.09
CA VAL A 99 -17.30 12.20 3.97
C VAL A 99 -15.91 11.75 3.51
N LEU A 100 -15.63 10.46 3.50
CA LEU A 100 -14.28 9.98 3.23
C LEU A 100 -13.81 10.33 1.82
N GLN A 101 -14.66 10.16 0.81
CA GLN A 101 -14.33 10.54 -0.56
C GLN A 101 -14.09 12.04 -0.72
N THR A 102 -14.84 12.88 -0.02
CA THR A 102 -14.66 14.34 -0.02
C THR A 102 -13.32 14.73 0.59
N ILE A 103 -12.91 14.08 1.69
CA ILE A 103 -11.61 14.30 2.32
C ILE A 103 -10.47 13.85 1.40
N LEU A 104 -10.57 12.66 0.81
CA LEU A 104 -9.58 12.14 -0.14
C LEU A 104 -9.43 13.00 -1.40
N ALA A 105 -10.49 13.66 -1.82
CA ALA A 105 -10.45 14.64 -2.91
C ALA A 105 -9.81 15.99 -2.52
N GLY A 106 -9.32 16.14 -1.27
CA GLY A 106 -8.72 17.37 -0.77
C GLY A 106 -9.73 18.49 -0.48
N ARG A 107 -11.01 18.15 -0.29
CA ARG A 107 -12.11 19.07 -0.06
C ARG A 107 -12.77 18.90 1.32
N GLY A 108 -12.01 18.36 2.29
CA GLY A 108 -12.52 18.11 3.63
C GLY A 108 -13.00 19.36 4.37
N ASP A 109 -12.48 20.53 4.04
CA ASP A 109 -12.91 21.83 4.57
C ASP A 109 -14.31 22.29 4.09
N GLU A 110 -14.85 21.64 3.06
CA GLU A 110 -16.24 21.86 2.61
C GLU A 110 -17.25 21.10 3.51
N LEU A 111 -16.78 20.15 4.32
CA LEU A 111 -17.65 19.35 5.18
C LEU A 111 -18.06 20.12 6.44
N PRO A 112 -19.36 20.11 6.80
CA PRO A 112 -19.78 20.65 8.09
C PRO A 112 -19.33 19.74 9.23
N VAL A 113 -19.09 20.29 10.42
CA VAL A 113 -18.71 19.50 11.62
C VAL A 113 -19.73 18.38 11.91
N SER A 114 -21.01 18.63 11.62
CA SER A 114 -22.09 17.65 11.79
C SER A 114 -22.03 16.45 10.83
N ALA A 115 -21.12 16.45 9.84
CA ALA A 115 -20.89 15.29 8.99
C ALA A 115 -20.10 14.19 9.72
N PHE A 116 -19.46 14.52 10.83
CA PHE A 116 -18.67 13.59 11.63
C PHE A 116 -19.48 12.99 12.77
N PRO A 117 -19.23 11.74 13.17
CA PRO A 117 -19.87 11.12 14.33
C PRO A 117 -19.65 11.93 15.60
N VAL A 118 -20.70 12.06 16.42
CA VAL A 118 -20.69 12.89 17.65
C VAL A 118 -19.70 12.36 18.69
N ASP A 119 -19.48 11.05 18.69
CA ASP A 119 -18.57 10.34 19.59
C ASP A 119 -17.12 10.30 19.07
N GLY A 120 -16.85 10.86 17.89
CA GLY A 120 -15.52 10.88 17.28
C GLY A 120 -15.07 9.55 16.66
N THR A 121 -15.95 8.55 16.59
CA THR A 121 -15.62 7.27 15.94
C THR A 121 -15.63 7.38 14.42
N PHE A 122 -14.82 6.55 13.76
CA PHE A 122 -14.80 6.40 12.30
C PHE A 122 -15.19 4.97 11.90
N PRO A 123 -15.89 4.78 10.77
CA PRO A 123 -16.18 3.45 10.26
C PRO A 123 -14.90 2.66 10.01
N THR A 124 -14.88 1.40 10.42
CA THR A 124 -13.73 0.50 10.23
C THR A 124 -13.73 -0.16 8.85
N GLY A 125 -12.57 -0.70 8.43
CA GLY A 125 -12.44 -1.44 7.18
C GLY A 125 -12.55 -0.59 5.91
N THR A 126 -12.44 0.72 6.01
CA THR A 126 -12.67 1.64 4.88
C THR A 126 -11.51 1.71 3.89
N THR A 127 -10.31 1.23 4.24
CA THR A 127 -9.20 1.09 3.29
C THR A 127 -9.52 0.17 2.11
N GLN A 128 -10.47 -0.76 2.24
CA GLN A 128 -10.90 -1.61 1.14
C GLN A 128 -11.48 -0.84 -0.05
N TYR A 129 -11.97 0.37 0.17
CA TYR A 129 -12.57 1.23 -0.86
C TYR A 129 -11.55 2.19 -1.48
N GLU A 130 -10.41 2.44 -0.81
CA GLU A 130 -9.33 3.28 -1.31
C GLU A 130 -8.39 2.48 -2.20
N LYS A 131 -8.48 2.69 -3.52
CA LYS A 131 -7.71 1.96 -4.52
C LYS A 131 -6.59 2.83 -5.08
N SER A 132 -5.38 2.64 -4.56
CA SER A 132 -4.22 3.47 -4.93
C SER A 132 -3.55 3.04 -6.23
N GLY A 133 -3.59 1.75 -6.58
CA GLY A 133 -3.10 1.20 -7.83
C GLY A 133 -1.62 1.50 -8.15
N ILE A 134 -0.77 1.68 -7.13
CA ILE A 134 0.58 2.25 -7.26
C ILE A 134 1.63 1.30 -7.84
N ALA A 135 1.36 0.00 -7.86
CA ALA A 135 2.32 -1.00 -8.32
C ALA A 135 2.49 -0.96 -9.85
N HIS A 136 3.73 -0.98 -10.32
CA HIS A 136 4.04 -1.20 -11.73
C HIS A 136 4.08 -2.69 -12.10
N PHE A 137 4.43 -3.52 -11.11
CA PHE A 137 4.47 -4.97 -11.20
C PHE A 137 3.69 -5.56 -10.04
N ILE A 138 2.93 -6.62 -10.31
CA ILE A 138 2.15 -7.36 -9.33
C ILE A 138 2.53 -8.85 -9.36
N PRO A 139 2.40 -9.58 -8.24
CA PRO A 139 2.66 -11.01 -8.23
C PRO A 139 1.53 -11.76 -8.94
N ILE A 140 1.87 -12.59 -9.89
CA ILE A 140 0.94 -13.51 -10.57
C ILE A 140 1.29 -14.94 -10.17
N TRP A 141 0.28 -15.73 -9.88
CA TRP A 141 0.43 -17.16 -9.64
C TRP A 141 0.57 -17.89 -10.98
N ASP A 142 1.81 -17.89 -11.52
CA ASP A 142 2.10 -18.35 -12.88
C ASP A 142 2.00 -19.86 -13.03
N ASP A 143 2.57 -20.60 -12.06
CA ASP A 143 2.60 -22.07 -12.09
C ASP A 143 2.01 -22.63 -10.78
N GLU A 144 0.74 -22.99 -10.85
CA GLU A 144 0.00 -23.60 -9.76
C GLU A 144 0.45 -25.06 -9.49
N GLY A 145 1.01 -25.73 -10.48
CA GLY A 145 1.43 -27.13 -10.40
C GLY A 145 2.58 -27.33 -9.42
N ILE A 146 3.56 -26.43 -9.43
CA ILE A 146 4.71 -26.48 -8.51
C ILE A 146 4.42 -25.86 -7.15
N CYS A 147 3.30 -25.18 -6.98
CA CYS A 147 2.93 -24.52 -5.72
C CYS A 147 2.83 -25.52 -4.56
N THR A 148 3.55 -25.25 -3.49
CA THR A 148 3.51 -26.08 -2.27
C THR A 148 2.35 -25.75 -1.34
N GLN A 149 1.59 -24.68 -1.63
CA GLN A 149 0.50 -24.17 -0.79
C GLN A 149 0.95 -23.85 0.65
N CYS A 150 2.17 -23.35 0.81
CA CYS A 150 2.74 -23.07 2.14
C CYS A 150 2.27 -21.73 2.74
N ASN A 151 1.59 -20.89 1.97
CA ASN A 151 1.08 -19.57 2.35
C ASN A 151 2.15 -18.57 2.85
N LYS A 152 3.43 -18.79 2.58
CA LYS A 152 4.49 -17.83 2.95
C LYS A 152 4.33 -16.50 2.23
N CYS A 153 3.91 -16.52 0.95
CA CYS A 153 3.60 -15.31 0.18
C CYS A 153 2.45 -14.50 0.80
N VAL A 154 1.43 -15.19 1.32
CA VAL A 154 0.32 -14.57 2.04
C VAL A 154 0.80 -13.99 3.37
N ALA A 155 1.58 -14.76 4.13
CA ALA A 155 2.08 -14.37 5.46
C ALA A 155 2.94 -13.10 5.42
N ILE A 156 3.83 -13.00 4.43
CA ILE A 156 4.79 -11.88 4.33
C ILE A 156 4.17 -10.59 3.77
N CYS A 157 3.01 -10.66 3.12
CA CYS A 157 2.41 -9.49 2.48
C CYS A 157 2.04 -8.41 3.50
N PRO A 158 2.63 -7.20 3.43
CA PRO A 158 2.39 -6.13 4.39
C PRO A 158 0.97 -5.56 4.35
N HIS A 159 0.30 -5.70 3.21
CA HIS A 159 -0.97 -5.05 2.92
C HIS A 159 -2.15 -6.02 2.85
N ALA A 160 -1.94 -7.33 3.12
CA ALA A 160 -2.95 -8.36 2.90
C ALA A 160 -3.53 -8.38 1.46
N ALA A 161 -2.75 -7.87 0.49
CA ALA A 161 -3.13 -7.78 -0.91
C ALA A 161 -3.03 -9.12 -1.66
N ILE A 162 -2.30 -10.09 -1.14
CA ILE A 162 -2.31 -11.46 -1.62
C ILE A 162 -2.90 -12.35 -0.55
N ARG A 163 -3.87 -13.20 -0.94
CA ARG A 163 -4.62 -14.06 -0.03
C ARG A 163 -4.82 -15.45 -0.60
N ALA A 164 -5.03 -16.41 0.26
CA ALA A 164 -5.38 -17.77 -0.10
C ALA A 164 -6.67 -18.19 0.60
N LYS A 165 -7.53 -18.89 -0.12
CA LYS A 165 -8.72 -19.54 0.42
C LYS A 165 -8.73 -21.02 0.06
N VAL A 166 -9.40 -21.82 0.87
CA VAL A 166 -9.78 -23.18 0.53
C VAL A 166 -11.29 -23.25 0.57
N VAL A 167 -11.88 -23.67 -0.52
CA VAL A 167 -13.32 -23.72 -0.71
C VAL A 167 -13.73 -25.04 -1.34
N ALA A 168 -14.98 -25.44 -1.17
CA ALA A 168 -15.54 -26.58 -1.89
C ALA A 168 -15.56 -26.28 -3.39
N LYS A 169 -15.42 -27.30 -4.23
CA LYS A 169 -15.40 -27.14 -5.71
C LYS A 169 -16.67 -26.50 -6.25
N GLU A 170 -17.78 -26.74 -5.59
CA GLU A 170 -19.08 -26.21 -5.96
C GLU A 170 -19.12 -24.68 -5.91
N GLU A 171 -18.36 -24.08 -4.99
CA GLU A 171 -18.26 -22.62 -4.87
C GLU A 171 -17.52 -21.97 -6.05
N LEU A 172 -16.84 -22.76 -6.87
CA LEU A 172 -16.11 -22.30 -8.04
C LEU A 172 -16.89 -22.50 -9.37
N PHE A 173 -18.16 -22.87 -9.31
CA PHE A 173 -18.94 -23.15 -10.51
C PHE A 173 -19.09 -21.92 -11.43
N ASP A 174 -19.32 -20.75 -10.83
CA ASP A 174 -19.47 -19.48 -11.54
C ASP A 174 -18.17 -18.66 -11.59
N ALA A 175 -17.03 -19.28 -11.27
CA ALA A 175 -15.75 -18.59 -11.25
C ALA A 175 -15.32 -18.11 -12.65
N PRO A 176 -14.65 -16.95 -12.74
CA PRO A 176 -14.00 -16.55 -13.98
C PRO A 176 -13.08 -17.66 -14.50
N LEU A 177 -13.08 -17.90 -15.80
CA LEU A 177 -12.23 -18.94 -16.43
C LEU A 177 -10.74 -18.71 -16.19
N THR A 178 -10.36 -17.51 -15.82
CA THR A 178 -8.99 -17.10 -15.53
C THR A 178 -8.60 -17.33 -14.07
N LEU A 179 -9.58 -17.59 -13.18
CA LEU A 179 -9.29 -17.87 -11.77
C LEU A 179 -8.63 -19.23 -11.62
N LYS A 180 -7.39 -19.22 -11.17
CA LYS A 180 -6.63 -20.46 -10.96
C LYS A 180 -6.98 -21.09 -9.63
N HIS A 181 -7.18 -22.40 -9.66
CA HIS A 181 -7.38 -23.21 -8.47
C HIS A 181 -6.80 -24.59 -8.64
N VAL A 182 -6.43 -25.25 -7.54
CA VAL A 182 -5.87 -26.60 -7.52
C VAL A 182 -6.42 -27.37 -6.32
N PRO A 183 -6.40 -28.70 -6.32
CA PRO A 183 -6.79 -29.47 -5.15
C PRO A 183 -6.03 -29.04 -3.90
N ALA A 184 -6.74 -28.82 -2.81
CA ALA A 184 -6.14 -28.42 -1.54
C ALA A 184 -5.26 -29.53 -0.97
N LYS A 185 -4.06 -29.19 -0.47
CA LYS A 185 -3.09 -30.15 0.07
C LYS A 185 -3.06 -30.13 1.60
N GLY A 186 -3.05 -31.29 2.21
CA GLY A 186 -2.90 -31.46 3.67
C GLY A 186 -4.22 -31.47 4.43
N ARG A 187 -4.15 -31.79 5.73
CA ARG A 187 -5.33 -31.81 6.61
C ARG A 187 -5.69 -30.38 7.04
N PRO A 188 -6.97 -30.05 7.26
CA PRO A 188 -8.15 -30.96 7.26
C PRO A 188 -8.77 -31.23 5.89
N PHE A 189 -8.24 -30.66 4.81
CA PHE A 189 -8.84 -30.60 3.49
C PHE A 189 -9.06 -31.97 2.85
N THR A 190 -10.13 -32.06 2.07
CA THR A 190 -10.56 -33.24 1.33
C THR A 190 -10.20 -33.12 -0.16
N LYS A 191 -10.53 -34.12 -0.98
CA LYS A 191 -10.35 -34.07 -2.43
C LYS A 191 -11.36 -33.16 -3.14
N GLU A 192 -12.43 -32.79 -2.44
CA GLU A 192 -13.47 -31.89 -2.95
C GLU A 192 -13.14 -30.43 -2.65
N ASP A 193 -12.07 -30.18 -1.91
CA ASP A 193 -11.63 -28.83 -1.57
C ASP A 193 -10.59 -28.33 -2.58
N SER A 194 -10.78 -27.11 -3.02
CA SER A 194 -9.88 -26.37 -3.92
C SER A 194 -9.16 -25.24 -3.19
N TYR A 195 -7.84 -25.18 -3.40
CA TYR A 195 -7.00 -24.08 -2.95
C TYR A 195 -6.96 -23.00 -4.05
N VAL A 196 -7.22 -21.77 -3.67
CA VAL A 196 -7.18 -20.57 -4.52
C VAL A 196 -6.18 -19.60 -3.92
N LEU A 197 -5.32 -19.01 -4.76
CA LEU A 197 -4.40 -17.94 -4.37
C LEU A 197 -4.63 -16.75 -5.29
N GLN A 198 -4.94 -15.58 -4.73
CA GLN A 198 -5.30 -14.42 -5.52
C GLN A 198 -4.62 -13.15 -5.00
N VAL A 199 -4.32 -12.22 -5.89
CA VAL A 199 -3.79 -10.89 -5.60
C VAL A 199 -4.85 -9.83 -5.87
N SER A 200 -4.88 -8.79 -5.04
CA SER A 200 -5.57 -7.53 -5.34
C SER A 200 -4.60 -6.59 -6.07
N PRO A 201 -4.77 -6.32 -7.36
CA PRO A 201 -3.86 -5.47 -8.12
C PRO A 201 -3.82 -4.03 -7.63
N GLU A 202 -4.97 -3.52 -7.18
CA GLU A 202 -5.12 -2.13 -6.76
C GLU A 202 -4.55 -1.86 -5.36
N ASP A 203 -4.44 -2.89 -4.53
CA ASP A 203 -3.94 -2.81 -3.16
C ASP A 203 -2.47 -3.28 -3.05
N CYS A 204 -1.94 -3.89 -4.10
CA CYS A 204 -0.55 -4.33 -4.16
C CYS A 204 0.39 -3.13 -4.31
N THR A 205 1.48 -3.10 -3.52
CA THR A 205 2.51 -2.06 -3.57
C THR A 205 3.75 -2.45 -4.39
N GLY A 206 3.77 -3.66 -4.99
CA GLY A 206 4.86 -4.12 -5.86
C GLY A 206 6.20 -4.35 -5.14
N CYS A 207 6.18 -4.73 -3.86
CA CYS A 207 7.39 -4.87 -3.04
C CYS A 207 8.21 -6.16 -3.28
N ASP A 208 7.68 -7.12 -4.03
CA ASP A 208 8.34 -8.39 -4.42
C ASP A 208 8.56 -9.41 -3.28
N LEU A 209 8.28 -9.09 -2.03
CA LEU A 209 8.54 -9.99 -0.89
C LEU A 209 7.87 -11.36 -1.03
N CYS A 210 6.67 -11.43 -1.62
CA CYS A 210 5.95 -12.69 -1.84
C CYS A 210 6.67 -13.62 -2.80
N VAL A 211 7.36 -13.08 -3.81
CA VAL A 211 8.18 -13.85 -4.75
C VAL A 211 9.50 -14.26 -4.08
N GLU A 212 10.14 -13.36 -3.35
CA GLU A 212 11.39 -13.66 -2.63
C GLU A 212 11.24 -14.86 -1.68
N VAL A 213 10.18 -14.89 -0.87
CA VAL A 213 9.96 -15.97 0.11
C VAL A 213 9.38 -17.25 -0.49
N CYS A 214 8.98 -17.25 -1.77
CA CYS A 214 8.40 -18.43 -2.40
C CYS A 214 9.48 -19.52 -2.59
N PRO A 215 9.28 -20.72 -1.99
CA PRO A 215 10.25 -21.82 -2.12
C PRO A 215 10.02 -22.67 -3.37
N ALA A 216 8.90 -22.45 -4.07
CA ALA A 216 8.50 -23.27 -5.21
C ALA A 216 9.14 -22.70 -6.49
N GLU A 217 10.21 -23.33 -6.96
CA GLU A 217 10.95 -22.96 -8.17
C GLU A 217 10.90 -24.09 -9.20
N SER A 218 10.79 -23.70 -10.47
CA SER A 218 10.80 -24.64 -11.60
C SER A 218 12.16 -25.33 -11.71
N LYS A 219 12.14 -26.63 -11.97
CA LYS A 219 13.36 -27.41 -12.25
C LYS A 219 13.87 -27.20 -13.67
N GLU A 220 13.00 -26.75 -14.57
CA GLU A 220 13.28 -26.56 -15.99
C GLU A 220 13.77 -25.14 -16.30
N ILE A 221 13.24 -24.15 -15.60
CA ILE A 221 13.53 -22.73 -15.83
C ILE A 221 14.11 -22.14 -14.54
N PRO A 222 15.45 -22.00 -14.44
CA PRO A 222 16.07 -21.40 -13.26
C PRO A 222 15.54 -19.99 -12.97
N GLY A 223 15.22 -19.73 -11.70
CA GLY A 223 14.68 -18.45 -11.25
C GLY A 223 13.17 -18.26 -11.49
N PHE A 224 12.51 -19.17 -12.23
CA PHE A 224 11.07 -19.12 -12.40
C PHE A 224 10.38 -19.82 -11.22
N LYS A 225 9.60 -19.06 -10.48
CA LYS A 225 8.88 -19.53 -9.29
C LYS A 225 7.40 -19.79 -9.59
N SER A 226 6.70 -20.42 -8.67
CA SER A 226 5.24 -20.58 -8.76
C SER A 226 4.52 -19.22 -8.83
N ILE A 227 5.07 -18.21 -8.17
CA ILE A 227 4.59 -16.83 -8.20
C ILE A 227 5.71 -15.91 -8.67
N ASN A 228 5.44 -15.04 -9.65
CA ASN A 228 6.43 -14.12 -10.21
C ASN A 228 5.83 -12.73 -10.41
N MET A 229 6.68 -11.68 -10.38
CA MET A 229 6.24 -10.32 -10.68
C MET A 229 6.00 -10.14 -12.18
N ARG A 230 4.83 -9.64 -12.54
CA ARG A 230 4.41 -9.33 -13.91
C ARG A 230 3.97 -7.88 -14.01
N LYS A 231 4.04 -7.29 -15.21
CA LYS A 231 3.59 -5.91 -15.41
C LYS A 231 2.09 -5.79 -15.13
N LYS A 232 1.73 -4.92 -14.19
CA LYS A 232 0.33 -4.72 -13.79
C LYS A 232 -0.58 -4.45 -14.99
N LEU A 233 -0.20 -3.55 -15.89
CA LEU A 233 -1.01 -3.16 -17.06
C LEU A 233 -1.41 -4.32 -17.98
N GLU A 234 -0.65 -5.41 -18.00
CA GLU A 234 -0.92 -6.59 -18.84
C GLU A 234 -1.90 -7.57 -18.15
N HIS A 235 -2.07 -7.48 -16.84
CA HIS A 235 -2.82 -8.42 -16.02
C HIS A 235 -3.97 -7.78 -15.23
N ASP A 236 -4.00 -6.47 -15.14
CA ASP A 236 -4.86 -5.70 -14.24
C ASP A 236 -6.35 -6.08 -14.36
N ALA A 237 -6.90 -6.06 -15.56
CA ALA A 237 -8.31 -6.35 -15.77
C ALA A 237 -8.69 -7.79 -15.39
N VAL A 238 -7.81 -8.75 -15.66
CA VAL A 238 -8.04 -10.17 -15.35
C VAL A 238 -7.95 -10.40 -13.84
N GLU A 239 -6.91 -9.87 -13.20
CA GLU A 239 -6.70 -10.10 -11.78
C GLU A 239 -7.71 -9.34 -10.90
N ASN A 240 -8.22 -8.19 -11.35
CA ASN A 240 -9.33 -7.51 -10.67
C ASN A 240 -10.61 -8.33 -10.76
N LEU A 241 -10.96 -8.87 -11.93
CA LEU A 241 -12.12 -9.74 -12.08
C LEU A 241 -12.01 -11.00 -11.19
N ASN A 242 -10.84 -11.60 -11.15
CA ASN A 242 -10.57 -12.76 -10.30
C ASN A 242 -10.63 -12.39 -8.81
N TRP A 243 -10.11 -11.21 -8.44
CA TRP A 243 -10.13 -10.73 -7.06
C TRP A 243 -11.55 -10.45 -6.57
N ASP A 244 -12.38 -9.81 -7.39
CA ASP A 244 -13.77 -9.51 -7.05
C ASP A 244 -14.57 -10.79 -6.77
N PHE A 245 -14.37 -11.82 -7.57
CA PHE A 245 -14.96 -13.13 -7.30
C PHE A 245 -14.36 -13.80 -6.05
N PHE A 246 -13.03 -13.76 -5.92
CA PHE A 246 -12.31 -14.43 -4.83
C PHE A 246 -12.67 -13.87 -3.46
N ILE A 247 -12.89 -12.57 -3.33
CA ILE A 247 -13.16 -11.95 -2.02
C ILE A 247 -14.49 -12.42 -1.45
N ASP A 248 -15.45 -12.69 -2.31
CA ASP A 248 -16.81 -13.16 -1.95
C ASP A 248 -16.87 -14.66 -1.65
N LEU A 249 -15.84 -15.43 -1.97
CA LEU A 249 -15.78 -16.84 -1.60
C LEU A 249 -15.83 -17.01 -0.08
N PRO A 250 -16.51 -18.06 0.43
CA PRO A 250 -16.59 -18.31 1.86
C PRO A 250 -15.21 -18.62 2.45
N ASP A 251 -15.03 -18.24 3.70
CA ASP A 251 -13.86 -18.62 4.48
C ASP A 251 -14.01 -20.04 5.03
N TYR A 252 -12.90 -20.78 5.11
CA TYR A 252 -12.90 -22.11 5.70
C TYR A 252 -13.14 -22.04 7.24
N ALA A 253 -13.88 -22.98 7.78
CA ALA A 253 -14.24 -22.98 9.19
C ALA A 253 -13.00 -22.90 10.10
N ARG A 254 -12.90 -21.85 10.89
CA ARG A 254 -11.76 -21.57 11.80
C ARG A 254 -11.48 -22.74 12.74
N THR A 255 -12.52 -23.41 13.22
CA THR A 255 -12.43 -24.53 14.17
C THR A 255 -11.77 -25.77 13.58
N GLU A 256 -11.72 -25.89 12.27
CA GLU A 256 -11.12 -27.01 11.54
C GLU A 256 -9.68 -26.71 11.10
N LEU A 257 -9.29 -25.44 11.11
CA LEU A 257 -7.95 -25.01 10.71
C LEU A 257 -6.92 -25.16 11.83
N SER A 258 -5.72 -25.67 11.51
CA SER A 258 -4.59 -25.63 12.43
C SER A 258 -3.95 -24.25 12.41
N THR A 259 -4.30 -23.40 13.35
CA THR A 259 -3.76 -22.03 13.46
C THR A 259 -2.37 -21.95 14.10
N SER A 260 -1.82 -23.08 14.56
CA SER A 260 -0.48 -23.17 15.15
C SER A 260 0.67 -23.15 14.14
N ASN A 261 0.36 -23.11 12.86
CA ASN A 261 1.36 -23.04 11.79
C ASN A 261 1.00 -21.95 10.77
N VAL A 262 2.01 -21.48 10.04
CA VAL A 262 1.87 -20.38 9.08
C VAL A 262 0.80 -20.69 8.02
N LYS A 263 0.80 -21.91 7.48
CA LYS A 263 -0.13 -22.29 6.42
C LYS A 263 -1.58 -22.12 6.84
N GLY A 264 -1.94 -22.69 8.00
CA GLY A 264 -3.31 -22.66 8.50
C GLY A 264 -3.75 -21.27 8.99
N ALA A 265 -2.86 -20.56 9.69
CA ALA A 265 -3.16 -19.20 10.15
C ALA A 265 -3.46 -18.22 8.99
N GLN A 266 -2.85 -18.43 7.82
CA GLN A 266 -3.04 -17.53 6.68
C GLN A 266 -4.31 -17.81 5.86
N PHE A 267 -5.11 -18.81 6.20
CA PHE A 267 -6.47 -18.96 5.69
C PHE A 267 -7.50 -18.13 6.48
N LEU A 268 -7.12 -17.64 7.66
CA LEU A 268 -7.99 -16.78 8.45
C LEU A 268 -8.10 -15.39 7.81
N GLN A 269 -9.31 -14.84 7.86
CA GLN A 269 -9.56 -13.47 7.41
C GLN A 269 -8.66 -12.48 8.17
N PRO A 270 -7.87 -11.64 7.50
CA PRO A 270 -7.16 -10.56 8.17
C PRO A 270 -8.14 -9.47 8.61
N LEU A 271 -8.03 -9.03 9.85
CA LEU A 271 -8.81 -7.89 10.36
C LEU A 271 -7.95 -6.61 10.40
N PHE A 272 -6.89 -6.59 9.61
CA PHE A 272 -6.04 -5.46 9.29
C PHE A 272 -5.58 -5.62 7.83
N GLU A 273 -6.01 -4.71 6.95
CA GLU A 273 -5.81 -4.85 5.51
C GLU A 273 -5.64 -3.51 4.81
N PHE A 274 -4.92 -3.52 3.69
CA PHE A 274 -4.74 -2.38 2.78
C PHE A 274 -4.29 -1.09 3.49
N SER A 275 -3.45 -1.24 4.50
CA SER A 275 -2.96 -0.11 5.28
C SER A 275 -2.06 0.82 4.47
N GLY A 276 -1.96 2.09 4.87
CA GLY A 276 -1.05 3.08 4.30
C GLY A 276 0.43 2.87 4.65
N ALA A 277 0.82 1.65 5.08
CA ALA A 277 2.21 1.32 5.37
C ALA A 277 3.10 1.36 4.13
N CYS A 278 4.41 1.53 4.34
CA CYS A 278 5.40 1.52 3.28
C CYS A 278 5.37 0.21 2.48
N SER A 279 5.73 0.28 1.19
CA SER A 279 5.98 -0.90 0.37
C SER A 279 7.06 -1.76 1.02
N GLY A 280 6.78 -3.05 1.26
CA GLY A 280 7.70 -3.96 1.94
C GLY A 280 7.84 -3.72 3.45
N CYS A 281 6.87 -3.10 4.11
CA CYS A 281 6.89 -2.90 5.56
C CYS A 281 7.11 -4.21 6.31
N GLY A 282 8.09 -4.22 7.22
CA GLY A 282 8.44 -5.41 8.02
C GLY A 282 7.59 -5.58 9.28
N GLU A 283 6.75 -4.61 9.62
CA GLU A 283 5.93 -4.61 10.85
C GLU A 283 4.50 -5.11 10.59
N THR A 284 3.86 -4.61 9.55
CA THR A 284 2.44 -4.88 9.29
C THR A 284 2.08 -6.35 9.04
N PRO A 285 2.96 -7.25 8.55
CA PRO A 285 2.68 -8.68 8.52
C PRO A 285 2.42 -9.28 9.91
N TYR A 286 3.09 -8.77 10.95
CA TYR A 286 2.85 -9.22 12.33
C TYR A 286 1.52 -8.72 12.86
N ILE A 287 1.16 -7.46 12.57
CA ILE A 287 -0.14 -6.91 12.96
C ILE A 287 -1.26 -7.69 12.28
N LYS A 288 -1.13 -7.95 10.97
CA LYS A 288 -2.05 -8.82 10.24
C LYS A 288 -2.21 -10.17 10.92
N LEU A 289 -1.12 -10.86 11.23
CA LEU A 289 -1.15 -12.17 11.88
C LEU A 289 -1.84 -12.12 13.26
N ILE A 290 -1.54 -11.13 14.08
CA ILE A 290 -2.19 -10.95 15.38
C ILE A 290 -3.69 -10.77 15.21
N THR A 291 -4.12 -9.96 14.22
CA THR A 291 -5.55 -9.75 13.95
C THR A 291 -6.23 -10.99 13.37
N GLN A 292 -5.53 -11.80 12.58
CA GLN A 292 -6.04 -13.10 12.12
C GLN A 292 -6.28 -14.08 13.30
N LEU A 293 -5.37 -14.09 14.27
CA LEU A 293 -5.44 -15.03 15.41
C LEU A 293 -6.38 -14.57 16.51
N TYR A 294 -6.42 -13.28 16.81
CA TYR A 294 -7.07 -12.74 18.02
C TYR A 294 -7.88 -11.46 17.76
N GLY A 295 -8.01 -11.01 16.50
CA GLY A 295 -8.55 -9.69 16.18
C GLY A 295 -9.98 -9.44 16.64
N ASP A 296 -10.77 -10.50 16.84
CA ASP A 296 -12.15 -10.42 17.35
C ASP A 296 -12.25 -10.15 18.87
N SER A 297 -11.14 -10.14 19.58
CA SER A 297 -11.08 -10.06 21.05
C SER A 297 -9.93 -9.22 21.61
N ILE A 298 -9.21 -8.47 20.76
CA ILE A 298 -8.08 -7.65 21.21
C ILE A 298 -8.40 -6.16 21.18
N MET A 299 -7.72 -5.43 22.06
CA MET A 299 -7.61 -3.99 22.05
C MET A 299 -6.16 -3.61 21.72
N ILE A 300 -5.98 -2.65 20.84
CA ILE A 300 -4.67 -2.16 20.39
C ILE A 300 -4.54 -0.71 20.83
N ALA A 301 -3.56 -0.43 21.67
CA ALA A 301 -3.18 0.92 22.03
C ALA A 301 -1.70 1.13 21.65
N ASN A 302 -1.42 2.15 20.85
CA ASN A 302 -0.06 2.43 20.41
C ASN A 302 0.33 3.89 20.58
N ALA A 303 1.63 4.10 20.73
CA ALA A 303 2.23 5.44 20.78
C ALA A 303 2.49 5.97 19.37
N THR A 304 2.88 7.23 19.29
CA THR A 304 3.29 7.90 18.06
C THR A 304 4.41 7.15 17.34
N GLY A 305 4.25 6.95 16.06
CA GLY A 305 5.20 6.26 15.20
C GLY A 305 4.51 5.68 13.97
N CYS A 306 5.13 4.67 13.35
CA CYS A 306 4.57 4.00 12.17
C CYS A 306 3.18 3.39 12.45
N SER A 307 2.99 2.79 13.62
CA SER A 307 1.72 2.17 14.00
C SER A 307 0.56 3.17 14.11
N SER A 308 0.84 4.42 14.51
CA SER A 308 -0.14 5.50 14.46
C SER A 308 -0.49 5.88 13.02
N ILE A 309 0.52 5.91 12.15
CA ILE A 309 0.34 6.36 10.77
C ILE A 309 -0.43 5.32 9.96
N TYR A 310 -0.01 4.05 9.95
CA TYR A 310 -0.73 3.04 9.16
C TYR A 310 -2.05 2.58 9.80
N GLY A 311 -2.20 2.71 11.12
CA GLY A 311 -3.43 2.37 11.84
C GLY A 311 -4.49 3.46 11.79
N GLY A 312 -4.06 4.71 11.86
CA GLY A 312 -4.91 5.90 11.80
C GLY A 312 -4.64 6.76 10.57
N ASN A 313 -4.49 6.16 9.41
CA ASN A 313 -4.29 6.86 8.13
C ASN A 313 -5.59 7.50 7.67
N LEU A 314 -6.16 8.32 8.55
CA LEU A 314 -7.41 9.02 8.27
C LEU A 314 -7.38 9.73 6.89
N PRO A 315 -8.49 9.68 6.17
CA PRO A 315 -9.83 9.30 6.64
C PRO A 315 -10.15 7.80 6.58
N THR A 316 -9.29 6.94 6.01
CA THR A 316 -9.53 5.50 5.91
C THR A 316 -8.94 4.73 7.08
N THR A 317 -9.55 3.60 7.43
CA THR A 317 -9.16 2.75 8.56
C THR A 317 -8.87 1.33 8.08
N PRO A 318 -7.66 0.77 8.33
CA PRO A 318 -7.29 -0.58 7.90
C PRO A 318 -7.82 -1.70 8.80
N TYR A 319 -8.15 -1.38 10.05
CA TYR A 319 -8.78 -2.33 10.95
C TYR A 319 -10.24 -2.55 10.54
N ARG A 320 -10.69 -3.79 10.56
CA ARG A 320 -12.04 -4.17 10.16
C ARG A 320 -12.66 -5.19 11.10
N THR A 321 -13.95 -5.42 10.93
CA THR A 321 -14.69 -6.47 11.61
C THR A 321 -14.80 -7.75 10.77
N ASN A 322 -15.00 -8.89 11.44
CA ASN A 322 -15.39 -10.15 10.79
C ASN A 322 -16.90 -10.17 10.48
N GLU A 323 -17.40 -11.29 9.96
CA GLU A 323 -18.82 -11.52 9.65
C GLU A 323 -19.77 -11.37 10.85
N PHE A 324 -19.25 -11.50 12.09
CA PHE A 324 -20.01 -11.32 13.33
C PHE A 324 -19.96 -9.88 13.86
N GLY A 325 -19.41 -8.94 13.11
CA GLY A 325 -19.26 -7.54 13.53
C GLY A 325 -18.21 -7.32 14.63
N ARG A 326 -17.28 -8.28 14.83
CA ARG A 326 -16.20 -8.18 15.83
C ARG A 326 -14.86 -7.91 15.15
N GLY A 327 -14.08 -7.02 15.74
CA GLY A 327 -12.74 -6.68 15.28
C GLY A 327 -11.92 -5.98 16.36
N PRO A 328 -10.66 -5.64 16.07
CA PRO A 328 -9.81 -4.95 17.02
C PRO A 328 -10.37 -3.56 17.36
N ALA A 329 -10.47 -3.24 18.65
CA ALA A 329 -10.57 -1.86 19.08
C ALA A 329 -9.17 -1.24 18.99
N TRP A 330 -9.08 -0.03 18.43
CA TRP A 330 -7.80 0.66 18.24
C TRP A 330 -7.83 2.05 18.86
N ALA A 331 -6.80 2.37 19.64
CA ALA A 331 -6.61 3.67 20.26
C ALA A 331 -5.20 4.19 19.98
N ASN A 332 -5.06 5.50 19.82
CA ASN A 332 -3.79 6.16 19.49
C ASN A 332 -3.50 7.31 20.46
N SER A 333 -2.31 7.32 21.03
CA SER A 333 -1.85 8.38 21.92
C SER A 333 -1.52 9.72 21.25
N LEU A 334 -1.54 9.78 19.91
CA LEU A 334 -1.36 11.05 19.17
C LEU A 334 -2.46 12.07 19.47
N PHE A 335 -3.65 11.56 19.61
CA PHE A 335 -4.79 12.35 20.07
C PHE A 335 -4.83 12.04 21.57
N GLU A 336 -4.60 13.00 22.40
CA GLU A 336 -4.71 12.87 23.87
C GLU A 336 -6.07 12.29 24.26
N ASP A 337 -6.95 12.17 23.30
CA ASP A 337 -8.24 11.52 23.33
C ASP A 337 -8.10 10.12 22.75
N ASN A 338 -8.53 9.14 23.52
CA ASN A 338 -8.66 7.79 23.04
C ASN A 338 -9.66 7.76 21.89
N ALA A 339 -9.18 7.56 20.68
CA ALA A 339 -10.05 7.15 19.61
C ALA A 339 -10.41 5.67 19.88
N GLU A 340 -11.54 5.46 20.48
CA GLU A 340 -12.13 4.14 20.68
C GLU A 340 -12.79 3.64 19.40
#